data_0061cf4d1291a7ac12965b02ced579b5
#
_entry.id   0061cf4d1291a7ac12965b02ced579b5
#
_cell.length_a   1.000
_cell.length_b   1.000
_cell.length_c   1.000
_cell.angle_alpha   90.00
_cell.angle_beta   90.00
_cell.angle_gamma   90.00
#
_symmetry.space_group_name_H-M   'P 1'
#
loop_
_entity.id
_entity.type
_entity.pdbx_description
1 polymer ?
#
loop_
_entity_poly.entity_id
_entity_poly.type
_entity_poly.pdbx_seq_one_letter_code
_entity_poly.pdbx_strand_id
1 'polypeptide(L)'
;MSLKYAAVLILLLSASLLGDDSVNPPCKADKRVVAACFKVHGRLSNWNGNPTRRIWIIGTKRMLGIREDTSLPKALERAKPDFDDVSTGDFEVCPLTRERKGWMQIVCVASVSKIRMSRRNPE
;
A
#
# COMPACT_ATOMS: atom_id res chain seq x y z
N MET A 1 52.06 -2.66 -25.42
CA MET A 1 51.15 -3.50 -26.18
C MET A 1 49.93 -3.92 -25.39
N SER A 2 50.02 -3.94 -24.13
CA SER A 2 48.93 -4.40 -23.28
C SER A 2 48.10 -3.27 -22.66
N LEU A 3 48.28 -2.08 -23.14
CA LEU A 3 47.57 -0.92 -22.57
C LEU A 3 46.12 -0.79 -23.01
N LYS A 4 45.67 -1.70 -23.84
CA LYS A 4 44.34 -1.64 -24.42
C LYS A 4 43.26 -2.12 -23.49
N TYR A 5 43.62 -2.70 -22.35
CA TYR A 5 42.68 -3.38 -21.51
C TYR A 5 42.21 -2.57 -20.30
N ALA A 6 42.80 -1.44 -20.09
CA ALA A 6 42.49 -0.63 -18.95
C ALA A 6 41.22 0.23 -19.12
N ALA A 7 40.78 0.41 -20.36
CA ALA A 7 39.70 1.32 -20.64
C ALA A 7 38.31 0.69 -20.56
N VAL A 8 38.25 -0.63 -20.48
CA VAL A 8 36.97 -1.35 -20.59
C VAL A 8 36.23 -1.45 -19.25
N LEU A 9 36.96 -1.29 -18.18
CA LEU A 9 36.41 -1.52 -16.85
C LEU A 9 35.59 -0.35 -16.28
N ILE A 10 35.68 0.81 -16.89
CA ILE A 10 35.07 2.03 -16.31
C ILE A 10 33.62 2.18 -16.70
N LEU A 11 33.20 1.50 -17.76
CA LEU A 11 31.85 1.67 -18.29
C LEU A 11 30.78 0.86 -17.57
N LEU A 12 31.15 -0.05 -16.70
CA LEU A 12 30.22 -0.95 -16.05
C LEU A 12 29.65 -0.40 -14.73
N LEU A 13 30.21 0.69 -14.25
CA LEU A 13 29.83 1.24 -12.95
C LEU A 13 28.70 2.26 -13.01
N SER A 14 28.37 2.75 -14.18
CA SER A 14 27.40 3.83 -14.30
C SER A 14 25.96 3.35 -14.32
N ALA A 15 25.72 2.07 -14.54
CA ALA A 15 24.35 1.56 -14.65
C ALA A 15 23.67 1.31 -13.30
N SER A 16 24.43 1.26 -12.22
CA SER A 16 23.88 0.93 -10.91
C SER A 16 23.33 2.15 -10.15
N LEU A 17 23.47 3.33 -10.70
CA LEU A 17 23.05 4.57 -10.03
C LEU A 17 21.66 5.04 -10.40
N LEU A 18 20.94 4.27 -11.20
CA LEU A 18 19.60 4.63 -11.64
C LEU A 18 18.52 4.10 -10.72
N GLY A 19 18.82 3.95 -9.44
CA GLY A 19 17.80 3.65 -8.45
C GLY A 19 16.75 4.74 -8.43
N ASP A 20 15.52 4.37 -8.58
CA ASP A 20 14.41 5.29 -8.51
C ASP A 20 14.04 5.53 -7.06
N ASP A 21 14.49 6.63 -6.49
CA ASP A 21 14.23 6.99 -5.10
C ASP A 21 12.86 7.64 -4.91
N SER A 22 12.11 7.87 -5.99
CA SER A 22 10.84 8.57 -5.92
C SER A 22 9.66 7.68 -5.57
N VAL A 23 9.84 6.37 -5.56
CA VAL A 23 8.77 5.41 -5.32
C VAL A 23 8.83 4.91 -3.87
N ASN A 24 7.67 4.93 -3.20
CA ASN A 24 7.57 4.36 -1.87
C ASN A 24 7.90 2.86 -1.90
N PRO A 25 8.55 2.32 -0.87
CA PRO A 25 8.82 0.90 -0.81
C PRO A 25 7.51 0.10 -0.74
N PRO A 26 7.52 -1.16 -1.16
CA PRO A 26 6.37 -2.03 -0.92
C PRO A 26 5.99 -2.05 0.57
N CYS A 27 4.72 -2.24 0.85
CA CYS A 27 4.20 -2.20 2.22
C CYS A 27 4.99 -3.08 3.19
N LYS A 28 5.29 -4.32 2.79
CA LYS A 28 6.06 -5.23 3.66
C LYS A 28 7.49 -4.78 3.90
N ALA A 29 8.05 -3.94 3.05
CA ALA A 29 9.39 -3.42 3.19
C ALA A 29 9.42 -2.02 3.80
N ASP A 30 8.28 -1.46 4.12
CA ASP A 30 8.18 -0.15 4.76
C ASP A 30 8.74 -0.23 6.18
N LYS A 31 9.70 0.64 6.46
CA LYS A 31 10.40 0.64 7.76
C LYS A 31 9.49 1.04 8.93
N ARG A 32 8.33 1.62 8.63
CA ARG A 32 7.38 2.05 9.65
C ARG A 32 6.49 0.91 10.15
N VAL A 33 6.54 -0.26 9.53
CA VAL A 33 5.77 -1.43 9.96
C VAL A 33 6.23 -1.84 11.36
N VAL A 34 5.29 -1.91 12.30
CA VAL A 34 5.58 -2.12 13.73
C VAL A 34 5.17 -3.49 14.25
N ALA A 35 4.46 -4.29 13.44
CA ALA A 35 4.00 -5.60 13.85
C ALA A 35 3.77 -6.48 12.62
N ALA A 36 3.43 -7.74 12.83
CA ALA A 36 3.16 -8.69 11.75
C ALA A 36 1.99 -8.23 10.88
N CYS A 37 2.12 -8.42 9.57
CA CYS A 37 1.03 -8.20 8.63
C CYS A 37 -0.08 -9.23 8.86
N PHE A 38 -1.31 -8.85 8.55
CA PHE A 38 -2.47 -9.73 8.73
C PHE A 38 -3.46 -9.55 7.59
N LYS A 39 -4.34 -10.53 7.43
CA LYS A 39 -5.35 -10.53 6.37
C LYS A 39 -6.72 -10.25 6.93
N VAL A 40 -7.48 -9.45 6.18
CA VAL A 40 -8.86 -9.12 6.53
C VAL A 40 -9.74 -9.18 5.30
N HIS A 41 -10.98 -9.61 5.48
CA HIS A 41 -12.03 -9.41 4.49
C HIS A 41 -12.66 -8.06 4.77
N GLY A 42 -12.50 -7.15 3.82
CA GLY A 42 -12.83 -5.77 4.09
C GLY A 42 -13.47 -5.03 2.93
N ARG A 43 -13.96 -3.84 3.25
CA ARG A 43 -14.51 -2.91 2.28
C ARG A 43 -13.72 -1.61 2.33
N LEU A 44 -13.03 -1.31 1.25
CA LEU A 44 -12.29 -0.08 1.08
C LEU A 44 -13.22 1.01 0.54
N SER A 45 -13.22 2.15 1.19
CA SER A 45 -13.99 3.31 0.76
C SER A 45 -13.25 4.60 1.09
N ASN A 46 -13.64 5.67 0.42
CA ASN A 46 -13.12 7.00 0.66
C ASN A 46 -14.04 7.76 1.62
N TRP A 47 -13.43 8.50 2.50
CA TRP A 47 -14.11 9.28 3.54
C TRP A 47 -13.59 10.70 3.54
N ASN A 48 -14.38 11.62 4.02
CA ASN A 48 -13.90 12.95 4.34
C ASN A 48 -13.03 12.87 5.60
N GLY A 49 -11.90 13.53 5.57
CA GLY A 49 -10.99 13.54 6.70
C GLY A 49 -9.71 12.74 6.42
N ASN A 50 -8.91 12.60 7.44
CA ASN A 50 -7.61 11.95 7.35
C ASN A 50 -7.55 10.76 8.32
N PRO A 51 -7.23 9.55 7.87
CA PRO A 51 -6.95 9.18 6.49
C PRO A 51 -8.23 9.10 5.64
N THR A 52 -8.09 9.43 4.37
CA THR A 52 -9.21 9.43 3.42
C THR A 52 -9.67 8.01 3.09
N ARG A 53 -8.72 7.10 2.84
CA ARG A 53 -9.04 5.72 2.49
C ARG A 53 -9.05 4.86 3.73
N ARG A 54 -10.15 4.12 3.89
CA ARG A 54 -10.34 3.28 5.07
C ARG A 54 -10.90 1.93 4.66
N ILE A 55 -10.48 0.89 5.39
CA ILE A 55 -10.98 -0.46 5.20
C ILE A 55 -11.82 -0.82 6.42
N TRP A 56 -13.12 -1.02 6.19
CA TRP A 56 -13.98 -1.61 7.22
C TRP A 56 -13.77 -3.12 7.21
N ILE A 57 -13.44 -3.69 8.35
CA ILE A 57 -13.37 -5.13 8.51
C ILE A 57 -14.79 -5.65 8.64
N ILE A 58 -15.27 -6.33 7.59
CA ILE A 58 -16.66 -6.74 7.46
C ILE A 58 -17.02 -7.68 8.61
N GLY A 59 -18.19 -7.45 9.20
CA GLY A 59 -18.67 -8.20 10.34
C GLY A 59 -18.19 -7.67 11.68
N THR A 60 -17.45 -6.58 11.71
CA THR A 60 -16.95 -5.97 12.95
C THR A 60 -17.27 -4.49 12.98
N LYS A 61 -16.95 -3.85 14.09
CA LYS A 61 -16.98 -2.39 14.21
C LYS A 61 -15.64 -1.74 13.92
N ARG A 62 -14.67 -2.52 13.45
CA ARG A 62 -13.29 -2.07 13.29
C ARG A 62 -13.05 -1.47 11.91
N MET A 63 -12.37 -0.34 11.89
CA MET A 63 -11.98 0.39 10.69
C MET A 63 -10.48 0.57 10.71
N LEU A 64 -9.82 0.28 9.57
CA LEU A 64 -8.40 0.52 9.38
C LEU A 64 -8.23 1.74 8.48
N GLY A 65 -7.27 2.61 8.80
CA GLY A 65 -6.92 3.73 7.95
C GLY A 65 -5.71 3.42 7.09
N ILE A 66 -5.77 3.69 5.80
CA ILE A 66 -4.61 3.52 4.93
C ILE A 66 -3.82 4.82 4.92
N ARG A 67 -2.54 4.72 5.25
CA ARG A 67 -1.66 5.87 5.21
C ARG A 67 -1.40 6.29 3.77
N GLU A 68 -1.60 7.57 3.47
CA GLU A 68 -1.59 8.06 2.09
C GLU A 68 -0.22 8.01 1.42
N ASP A 69 0.85 8.14 2.19
CA ASP A 69 2.22 8.12 1.67
C ASP A 69 2.82 6.70 1.62
N THR A 70 1.99 5.70 1.40
CA THR A 70 2.42 4.31 1.25
C THR A 70 2.07 3.79 -0.14
N SER A 71 2.82 2.77 -0.58
CA SER A 71 2.53 2.10 -1.85
C SER A 71 1.22 1.32 -1.76
N LEU A 72 0.47 1.32 -2.85
CA LEU A 72 -0.71 0.48 -3.01
C LEU A 72 -0.42 -0.64 -4.00
N PRO A 73 -1.05 -1.82 -3.84
CA PRO A 73 -1.01 -2.84 -4.87
C PRO A 73 -1.56 -2.30 -6.19
N LYS A 74 -0.99 -2.76 -7.30
CA LYS A 74 -1.39 -2.29 -8.64
C LYS A 74 -2.88 -2.50 -8.91
N ALA A 75 -3.47 -3.56 -8.38
CA ALA A 75 -4.90 -3.82 -8.55
C ALA A 75 -5.75 -2.69 -7.95
N LEU A 76 -5.35 -2.13 -6.82
CA LEU A 76 -6.04 -0.99 -6.22
C LEU A 76 -5.77 0.30 -6.98
N GLU A 77 -4.54 0.51 -7.44
CA GLU A 77 -4.21 1.70 -8.24
C GLU A 77 -5.00 1.73 -9.55
N ARG A 78 -5.15 0.59 -10.20
CA ARG A 78 -5.93 0.49 -11.45
C ARG A 78 -7.40 0.75 -11.23
N ALA A 79 -7.95 0.32 -10.12
CA ALA A 79 -9.36 0.49 -9.82
C ALA A 79 -9.71 1.95 -9.59
N LYS A 80 -8.78 2.77 -9.08
CA LYS A 80 -8.95 4.20 -8.80
C LYS A 80 -10.35 4.51 -8.28
N PRO A 81 -10.74 3.95 -7.13
CA PRO A 81 -12.09 4.14 -6.63
C PRO A 81 -12.36 5.61 -6.33
N ASP A 82 -13.44 6.12 -6.89
CA ASP A 82 -13.96 7.43 -6.56
C ASP A 82 -14.61 7.44 -5.18
N PHE A 83 -15.03 8.61 -4.75
CA PHE A 83 -15.71 8.76 -3.46
C PHE A 83 -16.97 7.89 -3.37
N ASP A 84 -17.68 7.72 -4.49
CA ASP A 84 -18.92 6.94 -4.53
C ASP A 84 -18.68 5.45 -4.74
N ASP A 85 -17.45 5.02 -4.91
CA ASP A 85 -17.11 3.62 -5.15
C ASP A 85 -16.61 2.97 -3.88
N VAL A 86 -16.91 1.69 -3.75
CA VAL A 86 -16.35 0.84 -2.69
C VAL A 86 -15.75 -0.41 -3.30
N SER A 87 -14.67 -0.88 -2.70
CA SER A 87 -13.96 -2.09 -3.14
C SER A 87 -13.99 -3.11 -2.02
N THR A 88 -14.64 -4.23 -2.25
CA THR A 88 -14.67 -5.34 -1.31
C THR A 88 -13.66 -6.39 -1.74
N GLY A 89 -12.92 -6.95 -0.80
CA GLY A 89 -11.92 -7.95 -1.11
C GLY A 89 -11.20 -8.47 0.12
N ASP A 90 -10.21 -9.29 -0.14
CA ASP A 90 -9.31 -9.81 0.88
C ASP A 90 -8.02 -9.00 0.84
N PHE A 91 -7.76 -8.28 1.91
CA PHE A 91 -6.62 -7.37 2.01
C PHE A 91 -5.58 -7.96 2.96
N GLU A 92 -4.33 -7.97 2.52
CA GLU A 92 -3.23 -8.16 3.43
C GLU A 92 -2.68 -6.78 3.78
N VAL A 93 -2.66 -6.46 5.07
CA VAL A 93 -2.25 -5.15 5.56
C VAL A 93 -1.13 -5.31 6.58
N CYS A 94 -0.27 -4.29 6.65
CA CYS A 94 0.82 -4.26 7.62
C CYS A 94 0.62 -3.05 8.52
N PRO A 95 0.60 -3.24 9.85
CA PRO A 95 0.33 -2.13 10.77
C PRO A 95 1.49 -1.15 10.84
N LEU A 96 1.17 0.12 10.70
CA LEU A 96 2.09 1.23 10.93
C LEU A 96 1.91 1.84 12.31
N THR A 97 0.78 1.57 12.95
CA THR A 97 0.55 1.89 14.35
C THR A 97 0.09 0.63 15.07
N ARG A 98 0.35 0.57 16.37
CA ARG A 98 -0.12 -0.54 17.18
C ARG A 98 -1.61 -0.40 17.44
N GLU A 99 -2.29 -1.53 17.58
CA GLU A 99 -3.69 -1.54 17.93
C GLU A 99 -3.90 -0.89 19.30
N ARG A 100 -4.84 0.06 19.34
CA ARG A 100 -5.21 0.79 20.56
C ARG A 100 -6.70 0.96 20.61
N LYS A 101 -7.30 0.61 21.74
CA LYS A 101 -8.76 0.78 21.92
C LYS A 101 -9.14 2.25 21.72
N GLY A 102 -10.16 2.49 20.91
CA GLY A 102 -10.65 3.82 20.61
C GLY A 102 -9.89 4.58 19.54
N TRP A 103 -8.84 3.98 18.98
CA TRP A 103 -8.03 4.60 17.92
C TRP A 103 -8.09 3.77 16.64
N MET A 104 -8.20 4.46 15.53
CA MET A 104 -8.10 3.81 14.23
C MET A 104 -6.65 3.35 14.01
N GLN A 105 -6.46 2.05 13.78
CA GLN A 105 -5.14 1.54 13.44
C GLN A 105 -4.79 1.96 12.02
N ILE A 106 -3.59 2.48 11.83
CA ILE A 106 -3.09 2.91 10.53
C ILE A 106 -2.25 1.80 9.94
N VAL A 107 -2.48 1.52 8.66
CA VAL A 107 -1.85 0.41 7.95
C VAL A 107 -1.39 0.85 6.57
N CYS A 108 -0.53 0.05 5.95
CA CYS A 108 -0.34 0.02 4.51
C CYS A 108 -0.91 -1.29 3.95
N VAL A 109 -1.18 -1.32 2.66
CA VAL A 109 -1.76 -2.50 2.00
C VAL A 109 -0.67 -3.22 1.22
N ALA A 110 -0.41 -4.47 1.60
CA ALA A 110 0.60 -5.30 0.96
C ALA A 110 0.05 -6.00 -0.29
N SER A 111 -1.17 -6.50 -0.20
CA SER A 111 -1.80 -7.19 -1.33
C SER A 111 -3.32 -7.13 -1.21
N VAL A 112 -3.99 -7.39 -2.31
CA VAL A 112 -5.43 -7.53 -2.35
C VAL A 112 -5.77 -8.65 -3.33
N SER A 113 -6.78 -9.44 -2.99
CA SER A 113 -7.32 -10.48 -3.85
C SER A 113 -8.83 -10.49 -3.80
N LYS A 114 -9.44 -11.12 -4.81
CA LYS A 114 -10.90 -11.25 -4.91
C LYS A 114 -11.60 -9.89 -4.83
N ILE A 115 -11.01 -8.89 -5.45
CA ILE A 115 -11.53 -7.53 -5.39
C ILE A 115 -12.81 -7.41 -6.22
N ARG A 116 -13.80 -6.75 -5.65
CA ARG A 116 -15.08 -6.46 -6.28
C ARG A 116 -15.44 -5.00 -6.07
N MET A 117 -15.63 -4.29 -7.17
CA MET A 117 -16.05 -2.90 -7.14
C MET A 117 -17.58 -2.80 -7.12
N SER A 118 -18.09 -1.88 -6.34
CA SER A 118 -19.50 -1.53 -6.34
C SER A 118 -19.66 -0.06 -5.99
N ARG A 119 -20.85 0.47 -6.23
CA ARG A 119 -21.15 1.83 -5.83
C ARG A 119 -21.60 1.89 -4.38
N ARG A 120 -21.22 2.96 -3.72
CA ARG A 120 -21.75 3.25 -2.38
C ARG A 120 -23.25 3.50 -2.50
N ASN A 121 -24.01 2.84 -1.63
CA ASN A 121 -25.45 3.04 -1.63
C ASN A 121 -25.79 4.51 -1.36
N PRO A 122 -26.58 5.14 -2.23
CA PRO A 122 -27.07 6.48 -1.97
C PRO A 122 -28.18 6.40 -0.93
N GLU A 123 -27.93 6.87 0.22
CA GLU A 123 -28.99 7.03 1.21
C GLU A 123 -29.10 8.45 1.66
#